data_c5ed51967b89598c6e1bbc458b1e55f6
#
_entry.id   c5ed51967b89598c6e1bbc458b1e55f6
#
_cell.length_a   1.000
_cell.length_b   1.000
_cell.length_c   1.000
_cell.angle_alpha   90.00
_cell.angle_beta   90.00
_cell.angle_gamma   90.00
#
_symmetry.space_group_name_H-M   'P 1'
#
loop_
_entity.id
_entity.type
_entity.pdbx_description
1 polymer ?
#
loop_
_entity_poly.entity_id
_entity_poly.type
_entity_poly.pdbx_seq_one_letter_code
_entity_poly.pdbx_strand_id
1 'polypeptide(L)'
;SDHVFQGFLMKRVPQGYLQLGRSVLMISRPEVQKSILPEWNREDLVKVATGFAYLLETLHANKVLMGDVNAGNIMVDPKNAWNVYLVDCDSYQIADFPCPVGKEEYTHPHMAARLGMAGKLSFEKCIRTLDEEQYSAAILIFQILMVGGFPFASTSGKTLVQAMRDRDFPYLVSAQQ
;
A
#
# COMPACT_ATOMS: atom_id res chain seq x y z
N SER A 1 23.38 20.02 -26.67
CA SER A 1 22.07 19.37 -26.60
C SER A 1 21.67 19.29 -25.15
N ASP A 2 20.64 20.06 -24.82
CA ASP A 2 20.10 20.10 -23.49
C ASP A 2 19.57 18.71 -23.12
N HIS A 3 20.21 18.06 -22.16
CA HIS A 3 19.78 16.77 -21.63
C HIS A 3 18.53 16.95 -20.77
N VAL A 4 17.43 17.31 -21.40
CA VAL A 4 16.14 17.39 -20.74
C VAL A 4 15.54 16.00 -20.66
N PHE A 5 15.17 15.56 -19.44
CA PHE A 5 14.49 14.30 -19.25
C PHE A 5 13.19 14.29 -20.10
N GLN A 6 13.06 13.30 -20.97
CA GLN A 6 11.94 13.17 -21.91
C GLN A 6 10.89 12.17 -21.43
N GLY A 7 11.23 11.32 -20.46
CA GLY A 7 10.37 10.28 -19.94
C GLY A 7 11.09 8.93 -19.87
N PHE A 8 10.34 7.90 -19.53
CA PHE A 8 10.82 6.52 -19.47
C PHE A 8 9.83 5.57 -20.15
N LEU A 9 10.29 4.38 -20.49
CA LEU A 9 9.46 3.32 -21.04
C LEU A 9 9.27 2.22 -20.00
N MET A 10 8.04 1.80 -19.81
CA MET A 10 7.72 0.68 -18.94
C MET A 10 6.80 -0.32 -19.64
N LYS A 11 6.81 -1.57 -19.19
CA LYS A 11 5.90 -2.59 -19.69
C LYS A 11 4.47 -2.20 -19.30
N ARG A 12 3.57 -2.18 -20.29
CA ARG A 12 2.16 -1.94 -20.03
C ARG A 12 1.54 -3.10 -19.25
N VAL A 13 0.76 -2.77 -18.23
CA VAL A 13 -0.07 -3.78 -17.54
C VAL A 13 -1.01 -4.44 -18.55
N PRO A 14 -1.14 -5.78 -18.56
CA PRO A 14 -2.04 -6.47 -19.48
C PRO A 14 -3.49 -5.98 -19.34
N GLN A 15 -4.21 -6.03 -20.46
CA GLN A 15 -5.62 -5.64 -20.47
C GLN A 15 -6.44 -6.59 -19.58
N GLY A 16 -7.39 -6.04 -18.83
CA GLY A 16 -8.27 -6.81 -17.94
C GLY A 16 -7.80 -6.90 -16.50
N TYR A 17 -6.58 -6.42 -16.19
CA TYR A 17 -6.14 -6.27 -14.80
C TYR A 17 -6.96 -5.22 -14.08
N LEU A 18 -7.21 -5.45 -12.80
CA LEU A 18 -8.05 -4.61 -11.94
C LEU A 18 -7.20 -3.88 -10.90
N GLN A 19 -7.50 -2.62 -10.65
CA GLN A 19 -6.87 -1.88 -9.57
C GLN A 19 -7.33 -2.44 -8.22
N LEU A 20 -6.39 -2.78 -7.35
CA LEU A 20 -6.64 -3.42 -6.04
C LEU A 20 -7.68 -2.66 -5.21
N GLY A 21 -7.53 -1.34 -5.09
CA GLY A 21 -8.41 -0.50 -4.29
C GLY A 21 -9.85 -0.40 -4.80
N ARG A 22 -10.08 -0.64 -6.10
CA ARG A 22 -11.40 -0.58 -6.73
C ARG A 22 -12.04 -1.94 -6.97
N SER A 23 -11.33 -3.01 -6.64
CA SER A 23 -11.79 -4.38 -6.87
C SER A 23 -11.65 -5.23 -5.61
N VAL A 24 -10.48 -5.78 -5.34
CA VAL A 24 -10.23 -6.72 -4.24
C VAL A 24 -10.62 -6.14 -2.88
N LEU A 25 -10.28 -4.88 -2.60
CA LEU A 25 -10.64 -4.25 -1.32
C LEU A 25 -12.15 -3.94 -1.18
N MET A 26 -12.91 -4.10 -2.26
CA MET A 26 -14.35 -3.82 -2.29
C MET A 26 -15.22 -5.08 -2.33
N ILE A 27 -14.63 -6.28 -2.34
CA ILE A 27 -15.39 -7.55 -2.42
C ILE A 27 -16.18 -7.88 -1.14
N SER A 28 -16.01 -7.12 -0.05
CA SER A 28 -16.92 -7.16 1.09
C SER A 28 -18.35 -6.72 0.72
N ARG A 29 -18.50 -6.02 -0.43
CA ARG A 29 -19.80 -5.62 -0.99
C ARG A 29 -20.27 -6.71 -1.94
N PRO A 30 -21.40 -7.40 -1.65
CA PRO A 30 -21.87 -8.55 -2.45
C PRO A 30 -22.08 -8.24 -3.93
N GLU A 31 -22.51 -7.02 -4.25
CA GLU A 31 -22.70 -6.56 -5.63
C GLU A 31 -21.36 -6.44 -6.39
N VAL A 32 -20.30 -5.98 -5.73
CA VAL A 32 -18.96 -5.88 -6.32
C VAL A 32 -18.37 -7.27 -6.52
N GLN A 33 -18.45 -8.12 -5.50
CA GLN A 33 -17.97 -9.48 -5.60
C GLN A 33 -18.65 -10.22 -6.77
N LYS A 34 -19.98 -10.23 -6.83
CA LYS A 34 -20.72 -10.92 -7.88
C LYS A 34 -20.43 -10.43 -9.30
N SER A 35 -20.17 -9.13 -9.47
CA SER A 35 -19.97 -8.54 -10.79
C SER A 35 -18.53 -8.55 -11.28
N ILE A 36 -17.53 -8.49 -10.36
CA ILE A 36 -16.13 -8.28 -10.71
C ILE A 36 -15.28 -9.52 -10.42
N LEU A 37 -15.48 -10.17 -9.28
CA LEU A 37 -14.67 -11.30 -8.79
C LEU A 37 -15.56 -12.42 -8.22
N PRO A 38 -16.52 -12.97 -9.01
CA PRO A 38 -17.54 -13.90 -8.50
C PRO A 38 -16.98 -15.19 -7.91
N GLU A 39 -15.84 -15.65 -8.43
CA GLU A 39 -15.20 -16.92 -8.03
C GLU A 39 -14.16 -16.72 -6.91
N TRP A 40 -13.88 -15.49 -6.52
CA TRP A 40 -12.82 -15.20 -5.54
C TRP A 40 -13.25 -15.54 -4.11
N ASN A 41 -12.29 -16.07 -3.36
CA ASN A 41 -12.44 -16.45 -1.96
C ASN A 41 -11.24 -15.97 -1.13
N ARG A 42 -11.18 -16.37 0.15
CA ARG A 42 -10.09 -15.96 1.04
C ARG A 42 -8.70 -16.42 0.61
N GLU A 43 -8.59 -17.56 -0.05
CA GLU A 43 -7.31 -18.05 -0.56
C GLU A 43 -6.74 -17.11 -1.63
N ASP A 44 -7.59 -16.53 -2.47
CA ASP A 44 -7.17 -15.58 -3.49
C ASP A 44 -6.65 -14.28 -2.88
N LEU A 45 -7.21 -13.83 -1.75
CA LEU A 45 -6.67 -12.71 -0.99
C LEU A 45 -5.26 -13.00 -0.46
N VAL A 46 -5.03 -14.21 0.04
CA VAL A 46 -3.70 -14.65 0.50
C VAL A 46 -2.71 -14.68 -0.67
N LYS A 47 -3.13 -15.17 -1.85
CA LYS A 47 -2.28 -15.15 -3.05
C LYS A 47 -1.88 -13.72 -3.44
N VAL A 48 -2.83 -12.78 -3.45
CA VAL A 48 -2.54 -11.35 -3.73
C VAL A 48 -1.56 -10.78 -2.71
N ALA A 49 -1.82 -10.99 -1.42
CA ALA A 49 -0.95 -10.48 -0.35
C ALA A 49 0.48 -11.04 -0.47
N THR A 50 0.60 -12.34 -0.75
CA THR A 50 1.90 -13.02 -0.94
C THR A 50 2.62 -12.51 -2.20
N GLY A 51 1.91 -12.38 -3.32
CA GLY A 51 2.45 -11.83 -4.57
C GLY A 51 2.96 -10.39 -4.39
N PHE A 52 2.21 -9.56 -3.68
CA PHE A 52 2.62 -8.20 -3.33
C PHE A 52 3.90 -8.20 -2.45
N ALA A 53 3.93 -9.01 -1.39
CA ALA A 53 5.09 -9.11 -0.52
C ALA A 53 6.36 -9.55 -1.27
N TYR A 54 6.24 -10.53 -2.18
CA TYR A 54 7.34 -11.00 -3.02
C TYR A 54 7.87 -9.90 -3.96
N LEU A 55 6.99 -9.08 -4.54
CA LEU A 55 7.40 -7.95 -5.38
C LEU A 55 8.17 -6.90 -4.57
N LEU A 56 7.70 -6.58 -3.36
CA LEU A 56 8.42 -5.66 -2.46
C LEU A 56 9.78 -6.22 -2.05
N GLU A 57 9.87 -7.51 -1.70
CA GLU A 57 11.15 -8.16 -1.40
C GLU A 57 12.13 -8.01 -2.57
N THR A 58 11.65 -8.18 -3.80
CA THR A 58 12.46 -8.00 -5.01
C THR A 58 12.97 -6.57 -5.16
N LEU A 59 12.14 -5.56 -4.89
CA LEU A 59 12.55 -4.15 -4.89
C LEU A 59 13.59 -3.89 -3.80
N HIS A 60 13.32 -4.34 -2.57
CA HIS A 60 14.20 -4.15 -1.41
C HIS A 60 15.57 -4.80 -1.61
N ALA A 61 15.64 -6.00 -2.19
CA ALA A 61 16.89 -6.66 -2.54
C ALA A 61 17.75 -5.84 -3.53
N ASN A 62 17.10 -5.00 -4.35
CA ASN A 62 17.73 -4.07 -5.26
C ASN A 62 17.89 -2.64 -4.71
N LYS A 63 17.69 -2.44 -3.41
CA LYS A 63 17.78 -1.15 -2.71
C LYS A 63 16.82 -0.09 -3.27
N VAL A 64 15.67 -0.53 -3.75
CA VAL A 64 14.58 0.32 -4.23
C VAL A 64 13.43 0.23 -3.24
N LEU A 65 12.84 1.35 -2.86
CA LEU A 65 11.60 1.40 -2.11
C LEU A 65 10.47 1.91 -3.02
N MET A 66 9.31 1.29 -2.92
CA MET A 66 8.10 1.73 -3.64
C MET A 66 7.68 3.14 -3.18
N GLY A 67 7.82 3.39 -1.88
CA GLY A 67 7.56 4.70 -1.26
C GLY A 67 6.08 5.02 -1.12
N ASP A 68 5.31 5.13 -2.20
CA ASP A 68 3.86 5.35 -2.15
C ASP A 68 3.08 4.03 -2.14
N VAL A 69 3.32 3.22 -1.10
CA VAL A 69 2.61 1.96 -0.89
C VAL A 69 1.14 2.24 -0.60
N ASN A 70 0.28 1.93 -1.57
CA ASN A 70 -1.17 2.04 -1.41
C ASN A 70 -1.92 1.19 -2.45
N ALA A 71 -3.19 0.90 -2.20
CA ALA A 71 -4.01 0.05 -3.06
C ALA A 71 -4.28 0.62 -4.46
N GLY A 72 -4.04 1.91 -4.69
CA GLY A 72 -4.16 2.56 -6.00
C GLY A 72 -3.04 2.15 -6.96
N ASN A 73 -1.87 1.81 -6.42
CA ASN A 73 -0.65 1.52 -7.16
C ASN A 73 -0.43 0.02 -7.38
N ILE A 74 -1.44 -0.80 -7.12
CA ILE A 74 -1.41 -2.25 -7.29
C ILE A 74 -2.47 -2.68 -8.30
N MET A 75 -2.06 -3.49 -9.27
CA MET A 75 -2.95 -4.11 -10.25
C MET A 75 -2.93 -5.63 -10.06
N VAL A 76 -4.10 -6.27 -10.20
CA VAL A 76 -4.29 -7.71 -9.96
C VAL A 76 -5.00 -8.35 -11.15
N ASP A 77 -4.56 -9.53 -11.55
CA ASP A 77 -5.23 -10.35 -12.56
C ASP A 77 -6.49 -11.00 -11.95
N PRO A 78 -7.69 -10.68 -12.42
CA PRO A 78 -8.92 -11.30 -11.91
C PRO A 78 -9.02 -12.82 -12.17
N LYS A 79 -8.20 -13.34 -13.10
CA LYS A 79 -8.16 -14.76 -13.45
C LYS A 79 -7.09 -15.55 -12.70
N ASN A 80 -6.09 -14.85 -12.14
CA ASN A 80 -5.00 -15.46 -11.40
C ASN A 80 -4.49 -14.52 -10.31
N ALA A 81 -4.94 -14.70 -9.08
CA ALA A 81 -4.62 -13.87 -7.93
C ALA A 81 -3.12 -13.80 -7.58
N TRP A 82 -2.28 -14.71 -8.11
CA TRP A 82 -0.81 -14.61 -7.99
C TRP A 82 -0.20 -13.52 -8.86
N ASN A 83 -0.87 -13.13 -9.93
CA ASN A 83 -0.37 -12.14 -10.87
C ASN A 83 -0.67 -10.73 -10.34
N VAL A 84 0.28 -10.16 -9.64
CA VAL A 84 0.25 -8.80 -9.10
C VAL A 84 1.23 -7.92 -9.86
N TYR A 85 0.86 -6.68 -10.17
CA TYR A 85 1.71 -5.68 -10.77
C TYR A 85 1.76 -4.42 -9.90
N LEU A 86 2.95 -3.89 -9.72
CA LEU A 86 3.15 -2.56 -9.15
C LEU A 86 3.16 -1.56 -10.31
N VAL A 87 2.46 -0.45 -10.13
CA VAL A 87 2.41 0.65 -11.09
C VAL A 87 2.88 1.95 -10.45
N ASP A 88 3.00 3.02 -11.24
CA ASP A 88 3.46 4.33 -10.77
C ASP A 88 4.91 4.32 -10.26
N CYS A 89 5.78 3.61 -10.99
CA CYS A 89 7.17 3.38 -10.59
C CYS A 89 8.09 4.60 -10.75
N ASP A 90 7.63 5.68 -11.36
CA ASP A 90 8.36 6.94 -11.51
C ASP A 90 8.52 7.70 -10.19
N SER A 91 7.74 7.35 -9.18
CA SER A 91 7.82 7.92 -7.84
C SER A 91 8.65 7.09 -6.85
N TYR A 92 9.25 5.97 -7.28
CA TYR A 92 10.00 5.09 -6.37
C TYR A 92 11.23 5.78 -5.78
N GLN A 93 11.54 5.47 -4.52
CA GLN A 93 12.77 5.93 -3.90
C GLN A 93 13.94 5.05 -4.33
N ILE A 94 15.00 5.68 -4.86
CA ILE A 94 16.23 5.02 -5.29
C ILE A 94 17.41 5.80 -4.71
N ALA A 95 18.23 5.16 -3.91
CA ALA A 95 19.35 5.81 -3.21
C ALA A 95 18.91 7.10 -2.50
N ASP A 96 19.53 8.23 -2.83
CA ASP A 96 19.24 9.55 -2.23
C ASP A 96 18.09 10.32 -2.91
N PHE A 97 17.42 9.69 -3.86
CA PHE A 97 16.23 10.28 -4.53
C PHE A 97 14.98 9.83 -3.78
N PRO A 98 14.35 10.69 -2.98
CA PRO A 98 13.17 10.32 -2.20
C PRO A 98 11.95 10.10 -3.08
N CYS A 99 11.02 9.26 -2.64
CA CYS A 99 9.68 9.25 -3.20
C CYS A 99 8.94 10.53 -2.76
N PRO A 100 8.52 11.39 -3.71
CA PRO A 100 7.97 12.71 -3.39
C PRO A 100 6.52 12.70 -2.91
N VAL A 101 5.88 11.53 -2.93
CA VAL A 101 4.46 11.34 -2.65
C VAL A 101 4.23 10.28 -1.56
N GLY A 102 3.01 10.22 -1.06
CA GLY A 102 2.58 9.23 -0.08
C GLY A 102 1.22 9.57 0.49
N LYS A 103 0.61 8.63 1.19
CA LYS A 103 -0.68 8.79 1.86
C LYS A 103 -0.51 8.70 3.37
N GLU A 104 -1.16 9.60 4.08
CA GLU A 104 -1.04 9.74 5.54
C GLU A 104 -1.42 8.44 6.26
N GLU A 105 -2.47 7.77 5.79
CA GLU A 105 -2.98 6.52 6.36
C GLU A 105 -2.07 5.29 6.19
N TYR A 106 -1.02 5.40 5.37
CA TYR A 106 0.02 4.37 5.22
C TYR A 106 1.35 4.82 5.79
N THR A 107 1.45 6.06 6.28
CA THR A 107 2.72 6.64 6.72
C THR A 107 3.05 6.22 8.15
N HIS A 108 4.25 5.66 8.34
CA HIS A 108 4.74 5.30 9.67
C HIS A 108 4.76 6.50 10.61
N PRO A 109 4.31 6.38 11.88
CA PRO A 109 4.25 7.51 12.82
C PRO A 109 5.57 8.25 13.01
N HIS A 110 6.72 7.57 12.99
CA HIS A 110 8.05 8.23 13.09
C HIS A 110 8.34 9.06 11.83
N MET A 111 8.01 8.56 10.66
CA MET A 111 8.13 9.34 9.42
C MET A 111 7.21 10.55 9.47
N ALA A 112 5.97 10.37 9.88
CA ALA A 112 5.01 11.43 10.05
C ALA A 112 5.54 12.54 10.98
N ALA A 113 6.20 12.16 12.10
CA ALA A 113 6.85 13.12 13.01
C ALA A 113 8.02 13.87 12.35
N ARG A 114 8.85 13.20 11.55
CA ARG A 114 9.96 13.83 10.81
C ARG A 114 9.49 14.82 9.75
N LEU A 115 8.35 14.57 9.14
CA LEU A 115 7.78 15.44 8.10
C LEU A 115 7.26 16.79 8.64
N GLY A 116 7.33 17.01 9.95
CA GLY A 116 6.98 18.30 10.57
C GLY A 116 5.51 18.64 10.40
N MET A 117 4.64 17.82 10.89
CA MET A 117 3.20 17.77 10.61
C MET A 117 2.38 18.94 11.18
N ALA A 118 2.71 20.15 10.78
CA ALA A 118 1.78 21.29 10.90
C ALA A 118 0.97 21.42 9.58
N GLY A 119 0.14 20.44 9.27
CA GLY A 119 -0.92 20.57 8.26
C GLY A 119 -0.79 19.81 6.95
N LYS A 120 0.40 19.60 6.36
CA LYS A 120 0.59 18.79 5.15
C LYS A 120 1.92 18.04 5.20
N LEU A 121 1.87 16.73 4.88
CA LEU A 121 3.07 15.93 4.70
C LEU A 121 3.82 16.38 3.44
N SER A 122 5.10 16.74 3.58
CA SER A 122 5.99 16.99 2.44
C SER A 122 6.98 15.85 2.33
N PHE A 123 6.75 14.95 1.39
CA PHE A 123 7.59 13.78 1.16
C PHE A 123 8.84 14.07 0.32
N GLU A 124 8.87 15.19 -0.40
CA GLU A 124 9.90 15.54 -1.39
C GLU A 124 11.34 15.54 -0.85
N LYS A 125 11.52 15.74 0.46
CA LYS A 125 12.84 15.83 1.12
C LYS A 125 13.04 14.76 2.18
N CYS A 126 12.17 13.76 2.22
CA CYS A 126 12.20 12.74 3.26
C CYS A 126 12.59 11.37 2.69
N ILE A 127 13.82 10.96 2.96
CA ILE A 127 14.26 9.59 2.66
C ILE A 127 13.55 8.63 3.62
N ARG A 128 12.81 7.68 3.07
CA ARG A 128 12.17 6.58 3.81
C ARG A 128 13.19 5.52 4.17
N THR A 129 13.01 4.93 5.33
CA THR A 129 13.73 3.71 5.72
C THR A 129 12.97 2.47 5.27
N LEU A 130 13.66 1.33 5.26
CA LEU A 130 13.04 0.03 4.97
C LEU A 130 11.91 -0.28 5.98
N ASP A 131 12.12 -0.02 7.27
CA ASP A 131 11.12 -0.26 8.32
C ASP A 131 9.85 0.57 8.10
N GLU A 132 10.01 1.81 7.63
CA GLU A 132 8.87 2.70 7.34
C GLU A 132 8.05 2.19 6.14
N GLU A 133 8.70 1.62 5.13
CA GLU A 133 8.00 1.00 4.01
C GLU A 133 7.36 -0.34 4.41
N GLN A 134 8.04 -1.15 5.21
CA GLN A 134 7.49 -2.40 5.74
C GLN A 134 6.22 -2.15 6.58
N TYR A 135 6.19 -1.05 7.33
CA TYR A 135 4.97 -0.64 8.04
C TYR A 135 3.83 -0.33 7.06
N SER A 136 4.10 0.43 6.01
CA SER A 136 3.10 0.73 4.97
C SER A 136 2.60 -0.54 4.27
N ALA A 137 3.52 -1.46 3.99
CA ALA A 137 3.21 -2.76 3.40
C ALA A 137 2.34 -3.62 4.33
N ALA A 138 2.63 -3.63 5.64
CA ALA A 138 1.82 -4.36 6.62
C ALA A 138 0.38 -3.84 6.69
N ILE A 139 0.18 -2.51 6.61
CA ILE A 139 -1.16 -1.92 6.52
C ILE A 139 -1.89 -2.39 5.27
N LEU A 140 -1.23 -2.37 4.10
CA LEU A 140 -1.86 -2.79 2.86
C LEU A 140 -2.16 -4.30 2.84
N ILE A 141 -1.26 -5.14 3.35
CA ILE A 141 -1.50 -6.58 3.51
C ILE A 141 -2.70 -6.83 4.42
N PHE A 142 -2.78 -6.11 5.55
CA PHE A 142 -3.95 -6.21 6.42
C PHE A 142 -5.23 -5.84 5.67
N GLN A 143 -5.24 -4.76 4.88
CA GLN A 143 -6.39 -4.37 4.09
C GLN A 143 -6.79 -5.44 3.05
N ILE A 144 -5.82 -6.08 2.39
CA ILE A 144 -6.10 -7.17 1.46
C ILE A 144 -6.80 -8.30 2.19
N LEU A 145 -6.24 -8.77 3.30
CA LEU A 145 -6.77 -9.91 4.06
C LEU A 145 -8.09 -9.61 4.77
N MET A 146 -8.30 -8.36 5.17
CA MET A 146 -9.50 -7.86 5.86
C MET A 146 -10.45 -7.09 4.94
N VAL A 147 -10.29 -7.27 3.62
CA VAL A 147 -11.19 -6.75 2.57
C VAL A 147 -11.50 -5.25 2.74
N GLY A 148 -10.44 -4.45 2.74
CA GLY A 148 -10.51 -2.99 2.82
C GLY A 148 -10.51 -2.42 4.24
N GLY A 149 -10.56 -3.26 5.28
CA GLY A 149 -10.46 -2.79 6.66
C GLY A 149 -9.06 -2.24 6.98
N PHE A 150 -8.99 -1.15 7.74
CA PHE A 150 -7.73 -0.63 8.25
C PHE A 150 -7.41 -1.23 9.64
N PRO A 151 -6.12 -1.52 9.94
CA PRO A 151 -5.73 -2.12 11.22
C PRO A 151 -6.00 -1.21 12.43
N PHE A 152 -6.06 0.09 12.21
CA PHE A 152 -6.35 1.09 13.25
C PHE A 152 -7.76 1.68 13.15
N ALA A 153 -8.66 1.04 12.38
CA ALA A 153 -10.06 1.46 12.35
C ALA A 153 -10.69 1.24 13.73
N SER A 154 -10.95 2.35 14.43
CA SER A 154 -11.43 2.34 15.82
C SER A 154 -12.88 2.76 15.88
N THR A 155 -13.61 2.20 16.85
CA THR A 155 -14.96 2.64 17.23
C THR A 155 -14.94 3.80 18.25
N SER A 156 -13.76 4.25 18.68
CA SER A 156 -13.58 5.27 19.73
C SER A 156 -13.85 6.72 19.31
N GLY A 157 -14.34 6.95 18.08
CA GLY A 157 -14.57 8.30 17.54
C GLY A 157 -13.32 9.04 17.07
N LYS A 158 -12.14 8.42 17.15
CA LYS A 158 -10.89 8.96 16.61
C LYS A 158 -10.85 8.82 15.09
N THR A 159 -10.18 9.75 14.42
CA THR A 159 -9.80 9.54 13.03
C THR A 159 -8.77 8.40 12.93
N LEU A 160 -8.65 7.76 11.76
CA LEU A 160 -7.66 6.72 11.50
C LEU A 160 -6.23 7.18 11.88
N VAL A 161 -5.87 8.39 11.45
CA VAL A 161 -4.55 8.97 11.71
C VAL A 161 -4.30 9.22 13.20
N GLN A 162 -5.32 9.67 13.94
CA GLN A 162 -5.23 9.81 15.40
C GLN A 162 -5.01 8.46 16.08
N ALA A 163 -5.77 7.43 15.69
CA ALA A 163 -5.61 6.07 16.23
C ALA A 163 -4.21 5.50 15.94
N MET A 164 -3.67 5.73 14.74
CA MET A 164 -2.30 5.34 14.37
C MET A 164 -1.25 6.05 15.24
N ARG A 165 -1.38 7.35 15.44
CA ARG A 165 -0.48 8.14 16.31
C ARG A 165 -0.51 7.69 17.76
N ASP A 166 -1.70 7.42 18.27
CA ASP A 166 -1.93 6.97 19.64
C ASP A 166 -1.58 5.49 19.84
N ARG A 167 -1.22 4.76 18.76
CA ARG A 167 -1.01 3.31 18.73
C ARG A 167 -2.23 2.54 19.23
N ASP A 168 -3.41 3.07 18.97
CA ASP A 168 -4.70 2.50 19.37
C ASP A 168 -5.09 1.39 18.38
N PHE A 169 -4.44 0.22 18.57
CA PHE A 169 -4.65 -0.95 17.73
C PHE A 169 -5.75 -1.83 18.33
N PRO A 170 -6.96 -1.88 17.74
CA PRO A 170 -8.14 -2.49 18.34
C PRO A 170 -8.05 -4.02 18.49
N TYR A 171 -7.07 -4.66 17.86
CA TYR A 171 -6.84 -6.10 17.92
C TYR A 171 -5.76 -6.51 18.94
N LEU A 172 -5.19 -5.57 19.69
CA LEU A 172 -4.38 -5.91 20.85
C LEU A 172 -5.28 -6.56 21.88
N VAL A 173 -5.18 -7.88 22.00
CA VAL A 173 -5.73 -8.59 23.15
C VAL A 173 -4.92 -8.11 24.34
N SER A 174 -5.53 -7.31 25.22
CA SER A 174 -4.93 -7.00 26.51
C SER A 174 -4.69 -8.34 27.20
N ALA A 175 -3.42 -8.68 27.38
CA ALA A 175 -3.04 -9.73 28.32
C ALA A 175 -3.39 -9.22 29.73
N GLN A 176 -4.68 -9.24 30.06
CA GLN A 176 -5.16 -9.13 31.41
C GLN A 176 -5.14 -10.54 31.96
N GLN A 177 -4.09 -10.85 32.67
CA GLN A 177 -4.11 -11.80 33.79
C GLN A 177 -3.73 -11.07 35.06
#